data_cde37f513530486af6d2ea8cfa8e3988
#
_entry.id   cde37f513530486af6d2ea8cfa8e3988
#
_cell.length_a   1.000
_cell.length_b   1.000
_cell.length_c   1.000
_cell.angle_alpha   90.00
_cell.angle_beta   90.00
_cell.angle_gamma   90.00
#
_symmetry.space_group_name_H-M   'P 1'
#
loop_
_entity.id
_entity.type
_entity.pdbx_description
1 polymer ?
#
loop_
_entity_poly.entity_id
_entity_poly.type
_entity_poly.pdbx_seq_one_letter_code
_entity_poly.pdbx_strand_id
1 'polypeptide(L)'
;MASTVLEITLRIAGEHRRAAAAVYEKYRTPFLSMTTGAESKQLLIRSEDVQVLHGFDSKAHAEQYLQSALFQNDVVTALKPYLEGTPDIRIYESA
;
A
#
# COMPACT_ATOMS: atom_id res chain seq x y z
N MET A 1 -1.73 1.21 18.60
CA MET A 1 -2.31 0.16 17.74
C MET A 1 -3.20 0.80 16.68
N ALA A 2 -3.11 0.36 15.46
CA ALA A 2 -3.93 0.92 14.39
C ALA A 2 -5.39 0.53 14.57
N SER A 3 -6.31 1.50 14.45
CA SER A 3 -7.75 1.24 14.50
C SER A 3 -8.35 0.97 13.12
N THR A 4 -7.63 1.32 12.07
CA THR A 4 -8.06 1.15 10.68
C THR A 4 -6.93 0.51 9.89
N VAL A 5 -7.28 -0.42 9.00
CA VAL A 5 -6.32 -1.08 8.11
C VAL A 5 -6.75 -0.87 6.67
N LEU A 6 -5.86 -0.28 5.87
CA LEU A 6 -6.01 -0.18 4.42
C LEU A 6 -5.26 -1.35 3.80
N GLU A 7 -5.98 -2.24 3.14
CA GLU A 7 -5.44 -3.45 2.54
C GLU A 7 -5.44 -3.32 1.03
N ILE A 8 -4.26 -3.38 0.41
CA ILE A 8 -4.12 -3.32 -1.05
C ILE A 8 -3.51 -4.63 -1.52
N THR A 9 -4.25 -5.38 -2.33
CA THR A 9 -3.80 -6.63 -2.91
C THR A 9 -3.38 -6.41 -4.35
N LEU A 10 -2.17 -6.86 -4.69
CA LEU A 10 -1.56 -6.63 -5.99
C LEU A 10 -1.19 -7.96 -6.64
N ARG A 11 -1.57 -8.15 -7.90
CA ARG A 11 -1.10 -9.28 -8.69
C ARG A 11 0.14 -8.86 -9.44
N ILE A 12 1.26 -9.49 -9.10
CA ILE A 12 2.56 -9.17 -9.69
C ILE A 12 3.26 -10.47 -10.06
N ALA A 13 3.64 -10.60 -11.34
CA ALA A 13 4.34 -11.79 -11.82
C ALA A 13 5.65 -11.99 -11.03
N GLY A 14 6.04 -13.25 -10.85
CA GLY A 14 7.25 -13.59 -10.08
C GLY A 14 8.49 -12.86 -10.55
N GLU A 15 8.63 -12.65 -11.85
CA GLU A 15 9.78 -11.95 -12.45
C GLU A 15 9.85 -10.45 -12.04
N HIS A 16 8.72 -9.87 -11.63
CA HIS A 16 8.64 -8.46 -11.23
C HIS A 16 8.56 -8.26 -9.72
N ARG A 17 8.57 -9.33 -8.93
CA ARG A 17 8.41 -9.26 -7.47
C ARG A 17 9.52 -8.46 -6.81
N ARG A 18 10.76 -8.63 -7.25
CA ARG A 18 11.89 -7.90 -6.68
C ARG A 18 11.78 -6.40 -6.95
N ALA A 19 11.41 -6.02 -8.18
CA ALA A 19 11.23 -4.61 -8.55
C ALA A 19 10.09 -3.97 -7.77
N ALA A 20 8.98 -4.68 -7.61
CA ALA A 20 7.83 -4.19 -6.84
C ALA A 20 8.18 -4.03 -5.36
N ALA A 21 8.95 -4.96 -4.78
CA ALA A 21 9.41 -4.87 -3.40
C ALA A 21 10.30 -3.63 -3.20
N ALA A 22 11.12 -3.29 -4.19
CA ALA A 22 11.94 -2.09 -4.15
C ALA A 22 11.09 -0.81 -4.12
N VAL A 23 9.96 -0.79 -4.81
CA VAL A 23 9.00 0.32 -4.75
C VAL A 23 8.43 0.43 -3.33
N TYR A 24 8.02 -0.70 -2.73
CA TYR A 24 7.54 -0.72 -1.35
C TYR A 24 8.58 -0.10 -0.41
N GLU A 25 9.83 -0.54 -0.50
CA GLU A 25 10.90 -0.04 0.37
C GLU A 25 11.15 1.45 0.16
N LYS A 26 11.14 1.91 -1.09
CA LYS A 26 11.36 3.32 -1.41
C LYS A 26 10.33 4.23 -0.77
N TYR A 27 9.06 3.81 -0.76
CA TYR A 27 7.97 4.67 -0.27
C TYR A 27 7.53 4.37 1.15
N ARG A 28 8.15 3.41 1.83
CA ARG A 28 7.78 3.07 3.21
C ARG A 28 8.04 4.23 4.17
N THR A 29 9.24 4.77 4.16
CA THR A 29 9.60 5.91 5.03
C THR A 29 8.81 7.16 4.70
N PRO A 30 8.69 7.60 3.43
CA PRO A 30 7.82 8.73 3.09
C PRO A 30 6.37 8.53 3.55
N PHE A 31 5.82 7.31 3.40
CA PHE A 31 4.48 7.02 3.88
C PHE A 31 4.37 7.25 5.38
N LEU A 32 5.28 6.66 6.15
CA LEU A 32 5.22 6.73 7.61
C LEU A 32 5.48 8.14 8.17
N SER A 33 6.34 8.92 7.50
CA SER A 33 6.73 10.24 8.00
C SER A 33 5.87 11.39 7.48
N MET A 34 5.25 11.24 6.30
CA MET A 34 4.57 12.34 5.63
C MET A 34 3.06 12.16 5.48
N THR A 35 2.52 10.98 5.76
CA THR A 35 1.10 10.71 5.62
C THR A 35 0.39 10.88 6.95
N THR A 36 -0.58 11.79 7.00
CA THR A 36 -1.36 12.04 8.21
C THR A 36 -2.08 10.77 8.66
N GLY A 37 -1.89 10.41 9.93
CA GLY A 37 -2.55 9.25 10.52
C GLY A 37 -1.90 7.91 10.24
N ALA A 38 -0.83 7.87 9.43
CA ALA A 38 -0.13 6.63 9.10
C ALA A 38 0.64 6.11 10.32
N GLU A 39 0.41 4.84 10.67
CA GLU A 39 1.03 4.21 11.85
C GLU A 39 1.95 3.05 11.51
N SER A 40 1.64 2.31 10.44
CA SER A 40 2.44 1.15 10.06
C SER A 40 2.26 0.80 8.59
N LYS A 41 3.25 0.10 8.04
CA LYS A 41 3.17 -0.42 6.68
C LYS A 41 3.88 -1.77 6.63
N GLN A 42 3.23 -2.77 6.05
CA GLN A 42 3.73 -4.13 6.02
C GLN A 42 3.49 -4.76 4.65
N LEU A 43 4.50 -5.44 4.13
CA LEU A 43 4.39 -6.16 2.86
C LEU A 43 4.24 -7.65 3.15
N LEU A 44 3.17 -8.25 2.63
CA LEU A 44 2.91 -9.68 2.74
C LEU A 44 3.02 -10.32 1.37
N ILE A 45 3.74 -11.42 1.29
CA ILE A 45 4.06 -12.07 0.02
C ILE A 45 3.60 -13.52 0.03
N ARG A 46 2.89 -13.93 -1.03
CA ARG A 46 2.62 -15.34 -1.31
C ARG A 46 2.77 -15.61 -2.79
N SER A 47 2.68 -16.86 -3.22
CA SER A 47 2.90 -17.21 -4.63
C SER A 47 1.92 -16.55 -5.57
N GLU A 48 0.66 -16.37 -5.16
CA GLU A 48 -0.43 -15.87 -6.02
C GLU A 48 -0.46 -14.35 -6.13
N ASP A 49 -0.09 -13.64 -5.06
CA ASP A 49 -0.14 -12.18 -5.03
C ASP A 49 0.73 -11.62 -3.92
N VAL A 50 0.76 -10.29 -3.83
CA VAL A 50 1.36 -9.60 -2.69
C VAL A 50 0.31 -8.65 -2.12
N GLN A 51 0.45 -8.32 -0.84
CA GLN A 51 -0.50 -7.49 -0.16
C GLN A 51 0.24 -6.47 0.69
N VAL A 52 -0.21 -5.22 0.67
CA VAL A 52 0.35 -4.17 1.52
C VAL A 52 -0.70 -3.79 2.54
N LEU A 53 -0.36 -3.95 3.82
CA LEU A 53 -1.22 -3.53 4.93
C LEU A 53 -0.72 -2.19 5.45
N HIS A 54 -1.63 -1.21 5.50
CA HIS A 54 -1.34 0.12 6.01
C HIS A 54 -2.17 0.36 7.26
N GLY A 55 -1.51 0.55 8.40
CA GLY A 55 -2.20 0.90 9.63
C GLY A 55 -2.44 2.40 9.72
N PHE A 56 -3.67 2.80 10.04
CA PHE A 56 -4.07 4.20 10.19
C PHE A 56 -4.79 4.41 11.53
N ASP A 57 -4.77 5.65 12.00
CA ASP A 57 -5.49 6.03 13.21
C ASP A 57 -7.00 6.18 12.97
N SER A 58 -7.42 6.38 11.70
CA SER A 58 -8.82 6.56 11.37
C SER A 58 -9.11 6.20 9.91
N LYS A 59 -10.37 5.87 9.61
CA LYS A 59 -10.83 5.62 8.26
C LYS A 59 -10.68 6.87 7.37
N ALA A 60 -10.97 8.04 7.93
CA ALA A 60 -10.85 9.30 7.19
C ALA A 60 -9.43 9.52 6.69
N HIS A 61 -8.42 9.24 7.51
CA HIS A 61 -7.03 9.38 7.10
C HIS A 61 -6.61 8.32 6.07
N ALA A 62 -7.14 7.11 6.17
CA ALA A 62 -6.89 6.09 5.15
C ALA A 62 -7.46 6.51 3.79
N GLU A 63 -8.68 7.03 3.77
CA GLU A 63 -9.31 7.53 2.55
C GLU A 63 -8.55 8.73 1.98
N GLN A 64 -8.07 9.62 2.84
CA GLN A 64 -7.28 10.78 2.44
C GLN A 64 -5.96 10.35 1.77
N TYR A 65 -5.32 9.31 2.28
CA TYR A 65 -4.10 8.76 1.67
C TYR A 65 -4.36 8.30 0.23
N LEU A 66 -5.48 7.63 0.00
CA LEU A 66 -5.82 7.14 -1.35
C LEU A 66 -5.99 8.29 -2.36
N GLN A 67 -6.29 9.50 -1.90
CA GLN A 67 -6.40 10.68 -2.74
C GLN A 67 -5.11 11.51 -2.79
N SER A 68 -4.09 11.12 -2.03
CA SER A 68 -2.85 11.90 -1.92
C SER A 68 -1.99 11.82 -3.18
N ALA A 69 -1.15 12.83 -3.39
CA ALA A 69 -0.17 12.84 -4.47
C ALA A 69 0.84 11.70 -4.30
N LEU A 70 1.23 11.39 -3.06
CA LEU A 70 2.14 10.28 -2.78
C LEU A 70 1.57 8.97 -3.33
N PHE A 71 0.31 8.67 -3.05
CA PHE A 71 -0.30 7.44 -3.53
C PHE A 71 -0.56 7.48 -5.04
N GLN A 72 -1.27 8.51 -5.51
CA GLN A 72 -1.73 8.59 -6.90
C GLN A 72 -0.60 8.80 -7.91
N ASN A 73 0.33 9.69 -7.60
CA ASN A 73 1.38 10.06 -8.55
C ASN A 73 2.66 9.26 -8.39
N ASP A 74 3.03 8.92 -7.16
CA ASP A 74 4.31 8.25 -6.90
C ASP A 74 4.15 6.74 -6.81
N VAL A 75 3.37 6.24 -5.85
CA VAL A 75 3.26 4.81 -5.60
C VAL A 75 2.57 4.08 -6.75
N VAL A 76 1.41 4.55 -7.18
CA VAL A 76 0.63 3.90 -8.25
C VAL A 76 1.42 3.91 -9.55
N THR A 77 2.01 5.05 -9.89
CA THR A 77 2.79 5.18 -11.13
C THR A 77 4.00 4.26 -11.12
N ALA A 78 4.69 4.15 -9.99
CA ALA A 78 5.88 3.30 -9.87
C ALA A 78 5.53 1.81 -9.95
N LEU A 79 4.34 1.39 -9.47
CA LEU A 79 3.91 -0.01 -9.50
C LEU A 79 3.24 -0.40 -10.81
N LYS A 80 2.66 0.54 -11.53
CA LYS A 80 1.87 0.27 -12.74
C LYS A 80 2.53 -0.67 -13.74
N PRO A 81 3.83 -0.55 -14.06
CA PRO A 81 4.47 -1.45 -15.02
C PRO A 81 4.50 -2.92 -14.58
N TYR A 82 4.33 -3.19 -13.30
CA TYR A 82 4.45 -4.55 -12.74
C TYR A 82 3.12 -5.21 -12.43
N LEU A 83 2.01 -4.48 -12.54
CA LEU A 83 0.69 -4.99 -12.18
C LEU A 83 0.08 -5.83 -13.28
N GLU A 84 -0.53 -6.97 -12.89
CA GLU A 84 -1.26 -7.84 -13.80
C GLU A 84 -2.78 -7.63 -13.67
N GLY A 85 -3.19 -6.42 -13.41
CA GLY A 85 -4.61 -6.09 -13.28
C GLY A 85 -4.82 -4.97 -12.28
N THR A 86 -6.09 -4.65 -12.04
CA THR A 86 -6.44 -3.59 -11.11
C THR A 86 -6.20 -4.03 -9.66
N PRO A 87 -5.52 -3.22 -8.84
CA PRO A 87 -5.35 -3.53 -7.41
C PRO A 87 -6.70 -3.63 -6.71
N ASP A 88 -6.78 -4.57 -5.75
CA ASP A 88 -7.96 -4.69 -4.88
C ASP A 88 -7.69 -3.85 -3.63
N ILE A 89 -8.48 -2.82 -3.43
CA ILE A 89 -8.30 -1.85 -2.33
C ILE A 89 -9.46 -1.97 -1.36
N ARG A 90 -9.15 -2.27 -0.09
CA ARG A 90 -10.16 -2.42 0.96
C ARG A 90 -9.73 -1.72 2.24
N ILE A 91 -10.70 -1.13 2.94
CA ILE A 91 -10.49 -0.48 4.22
C ILE A 91 -11.32 -1.21 5.28
N TYR A 92 -10.64 -1.64 6.34
CA TYR A 92 -11.28 -2.32 7.46
C TYR A 92 -11.08 -1.53 8.75
N GLU A 93 -12.06 -1.57 9.62
CA GLU A 93 -11.89 -1.11 10.99
C GLU A 93 -11.48 -2.30 11.85
N SER A 94 -10.45 -2.11 12.67
CA SER A 94 -9.97 -3.16 13.56
C SER A 94 -10.83 -3.20 14.81
N ALA A 95 -11.35 -4.37 15.10
CA ALA A 95 -12.20 -4.57 16.28
C ALA A 95 -11.34 -4.70 17.55
#